data_1a7ff0c0396a2eab28d24bec8fb85293
#
_entry.id   1a7ff0c0396a2eab28d24bec8fb85293
#
_cell.length_a   1.000
_cell.length_b   1.000
_cell.length_c   1.000
_cell.angle_alpha   90.00
_cell.angle_beta   90.00
_cell.angle_gamma   90.00
#
_symmetry.space_group_name_H-M   'P 1'
#
loop_
_entity.id
_entity.type
_entity.pdbx_description
1 polymer ?
#
loop_
_entity_poly.entity_id
_entity_poly.type
_entity_poly.pdbx_seq_one_letter_code
_entity_poly.pdbx_strand_id
1 'polypeptide(L)'
;APDLFKNYLLEQFSVILRNHGGAIEVGESSTRIPIHFALGPTERIDGEAINALPIPLRDLFDVPDLHDTDDEIANGTFVPPPGGPYPLAHFTAPRVDYSLYRLSHYTGTDADHFQNFVIFTNYAFYVDEFVRLAKQYMAEGHPDYDALVEPGNVITRNVRLGGGLTGTPPTRDPQMPAYHLKMSGSRGITFINIGVGPSNAKTITDHVAVLRPHAWIMLGHCAGLRNSQE
;
A
#
# COMPACT_ATOMS: atom_id res chain seq x y z
N ALA A 1 -12.95 19.44 -3.89
CA ALA A 1 -13.58 18.32 -4.53
C ALA A 1 -14.25 17.40 -3.50
N PRO A 2 -15.55 17.65 -3.14
CA PRO A 2 -16.25 16.84 -2.13
C PRO A 2 -16.30 15.35 -2.47
N ASP A 3 -16.43 15.01 -3.76
CA ASP A 3 -16.51 13.62 -4.22
C ASP A 3 -15.19 12.89 -4.09
N LEU A 4 -14.07 13.56 -4.33
CA LEU A 4 -12.74 12.97 -4.13
C LEU A 4 -12.54 12.60 -2.66
N PHE A 5 -12.87 13.52 -1.75
CA PHE A 5 -12.77 13.29 -0.31
C PHE A 5 -13.72 12.19 0.17
N LYS A 6 -14.96 12.19 -0.32
CA LYS A 6 -15.94 11.13 -0.01
C LYS A 6 -15.45 9.76 -0.45
N ASN A 7 -14.96 9.64 -1.68
CA ASN A 7 -14.47 8.37 -2.21
C ASN A 7 -13.25 7.90 -1.43
N TYR A 8 -12.34 8.81 -1.09
CA TYR A 8 -11.21 8.50 -0.23
C TYR A 8 -11.65 7.95 1.13
N LEU A 9 -12.59 8.61 1.81
CA LEU A 9 -13.07 8.14 3.12
C LEU A 9 -13.71 6.76 3.03
N LEU A 10 -14.54 6.52 2.01
CA LEU A 10 -15.18 5.21 1.81
C LEU A 10 -14.15 4.12 1.58
N GLU A 11 -13.11 4.40 0.82
CA GLU A 11 -12.04 3.46 0.55
C GLU A 11 -11.20 3.19 1.80
N GLN A 12 -10.81 4.25 2.54
CA GLN A 12 -10.09 4.11 3.80
C GLN A 12 -10.87 3.31 4.83
N PHE A 13 -12.15 3.59 5.01
CA PHE A 13 -13.00 2.84 5.93
C PHE A 13 -13.12 1.37 5.49
N SER A 14 -13.26 1.13 4.19
CA SER A 14 -13.33 -0.24 3.65
C SER A 14 -12.03 -1.01 3.92
N VAL A 15 -10.88 -0.38 3.72
CA VAL A 15 -9.56 -0.99 3.99
C VAL A 15 -9.37 -1.26 5.49
N ILE A 16 -9.67 -0.28 6.34
CA ILE A 16 -9.53 -0.41 7.80
C ILE A 16 -10.44 -1.52 8.33
N LEU A 17 -11.72 -1.51 7.95
CA LEU A 17 -12.68 -2.53 8.39
C LEU A 17 -12.30 -3.93 7.90
N ARG A 18 -11.80 -4.04 6.66
CA ARG A 18 -11.35 -5.31 6.09
C ARG A 18 -10.15 -5.87 6.85
N ASN A 19 -9.18 -5.01 7.16
CA ASN A 19 -7.90 -5.45 7.71
C ASN A 19 -7.91 -5.60 9.23
N HIS A 20 -8.66 -4.77 9.93
CA HIS A 20 -8.59 -4.70 11.40
C HIS A 20 -9.92 -5.02 12.09
N GLY A 21 -11.03 -4.97 11.38
CA GLY A 21 -12.36 -5.01 11.98
C GLY A 21 -12.61 -3.77 12.86
N GLY A 22 -13.74 -3.76 13.53
CA GLY A 22 -14.06 -2.71 14.51
C GLY A 22 -15.26 -1.86 14.12
N ALA A 23 -15.54 -0.84 14.95
CA ALA A 23 -16.57 0.16 14.71
C ALA A 23 -15.95 1.47 14.21
N ILE A 24 -16.69 2.17 13.38
CA ILE A 24 -16.33 3.54 12.97
C ILE A 24 -16.99 4.50 13.96
N GLU A 25 -16.18 5.30 14.61
CA GLU A 25 -16.66 6.41 15.43
C GLU A 25 -16.49 7.73 14.67
N VAL A 26 -17.53 8.56 14.70
CA VAL A 26 -17.50 9.89 14.08
C VAL A 26 -17.42 10.91 15.20
N GLY A 27 -16.38 11.73 15.15
CA GLY A 27 -16.13 12.79 16.11
C GLY A 27 -15.65 14.07 15.44
N GLU A 28 -15.51 15.12 16.23
CA GLU A 28 -14.87 16.35 15.79
C GLU A 28 -13.36 16.25 15.98
N SER A 29 -12.59 16.75 15.02
CA SER A 29 -11.13 16.83 15.08
C SER A 29 -10.70 18.28 14.99
N SER A 30 -9.77 18.67 15.87
CA SER A 30 -9.04 19.93 15.75
C SER A 30 -7.80 19.81 14.88
N THR A 31 -7.53 18.63 14.35
CA THR A 31 -6.39 18.42 13.44
C THR A 31 -6.66 19.14 12.12
N ARG A 32 -5.68 19.90 11.67
CA ARG A 32 -5.77 20.61 10.39
C ARG A 32 -5.86 19.62 9.26
N ILE A 33 -6.68 19.93 8.27
CA ILE A 33 -6.78 19.11 7.06
C ILE A 33 -5.68 19.53 6.06
N PRO A 34 -5.14 18.61 5.25
CA PRO A 34 -4.24 18.95 4.17
C PRO A 34 -4.88 19.92 3.18
N ILE A 35 -4.11 20.90 2.74
CA ILE A 35 -4.59 21.97 1.84
C ILE A 35 -5.23 21.45 0.56
N HIS A 36 -4.81 20.29 0.08
CA HIS A 36 -5.35 19.65 -1.14
C HIS A 36 -6.85 19.37 -1.07
N PHE A 37 -7.43 19.25 0.12
CA PHE A 37 -8.88 19.06 0.26
C PHE A 37 -9.66 20.36 0.09
N ALA A 38 -9.01 21.51 0.29
CA ALA A 38 -9.62 22.81 0.11
C ALA A 38 -9.52 23.33 -1.34
N LEU A 39 -8.65 22.72 -2.16
CA LEU A 39 -8.41 23.10 -3.54
C LEU A 39 -9.31 22.30 -4.50
N GLY A 40 -9.82 22.97 -5.53
CA GLY A 40 -10.44 22.28 -6.66
C GLY A 40 -9.42 21.51 -7.51
N PRO A 41 -9.85 20.55 -8.34
CA PRO A 41 -8.95 19.69 -9.11
C PRO A 41 -8.06 20.42 -10.12
N THR A 42 -8.44 21.65 -10.49
CA THR A 42 -7.70 22.50 -11.43
C THR A 42 -7.00 23.69 -10.76
N GLU A 43 -7.25 23.90 -9.47
CA GLU A 43 -6.67 25.01 -8.73
C GLU A 43 -5.23 24.70 -8.35
N ARG A 44 -4.37 25.70 -8.58
CA ARG A 44 -2.97 25.67 -8.18
C ARG A 44 -2.72 26.72 -7.14
N ILE A 45 -1.88 26.42 -6.18
CA ILE A 45 -1.41 27.41 -5.20
C ILE A 45 -0.31 28.21 -5.89
N ASP A 46 -0.58 29.49 -6.12
CA ASP A 46 0.43 30.43 -6.59
C ASP A 46 1.22 30.97 -5.39
N GLY A 47 2.55 30.91 -5.46
CA GLY A 47 3.44 31.36 -4.40
C GLY A 47 3.27 32.85 -4.05
N GLU A 48 2.92 33.70 -5.01
CA GLU A 48 2.63 35.12 -4.75
C GLU A 48 1.30 35.29 -4.01
N ALA A 49 0.27 34.54 -4.38
CA ALA A 49 -1.02 34.57 -3.70
C ALA A 49 -0.92 34.04 -2.25
N ILE A 50 -0.07 33.05 -2.00
CA ILE A 50 0.20 32.54 -0.64
C ILE A 50 0.77 33.64 0.27
N ASN A 51 1.71 34.41 -0.24
CA ASN A 51 2.36 35.48 0.52
C ASN A 51 1.46 36.69 0.80
N ALA A 52 0.39 36.82 0.03
CA ALA A 52 -0.60 37.90 0.17
C ALA A 52 -1.72 37.58 1.17
N LEU A 53 -1.80 36.36 1.69
CA LEU A 53 -2.83 35.98 2.66
C LEU A 53 -2.58 36.65 4.02
N PRO A 54 -3.65 37.15 4.68
CA PRO A 54 -3.54 37.78 5.99
C PRO A 54 -3.18 36.78 7.10
N ILE A 55 -3.40 35.49 6.87
CA ILE A 55 -3.07 34.38 7.79
C ILE A 55 -2.22 33.39 7.01
N PRO A 56 -1.06 32.97 7.52
CA PRO A 56 -0.23 31.97 6.88
C PRO A 56 -1.00 30.67 6.62
N LEU A 57 -0.87 30.06 5.45
CA LEU A 57 -1.55 28.81 5.11
C LEU A 57 -1.27 27.69 6.12
N ARG A 58 -0.05 27.64 6.65
CA ARG A 58 0.34 26.67 7.67
C ARG A 58 -0.45 26.79 8.99
N ASP A 59 -1.07 27.94 9.22
CA ASP A 59 -1.90 28.17 10.40
C ASP A 59 -3.33 27.70 10.20
N LEU A 60 -3.74 27.52 8.93
CA LEU A 60 -5.07 27.07 8.55
C LEU A 60 -5.12 25.60 8.12
N PHE A 61 -4.09 25.13 7.45
CA PHE A 61 -4.03 23.81 6.85
C PHE A 61 -2.77 23.05 7.29
N ASP A 62 -2.85 21.72 7.18
CA ASP A 62 -1.68 20.88 7.22
C ASP A 62 -0.92 21.02 5.89
N VAL A 63 0.17 21.76 5.92
CA VAL A 63 1.03 22.03 4.77
C VAL A 63 2.36 21.31 5.00
N PRO A 64 2.83 20.46 4.08
CA PRO A 64 4.13 19.82 4.21
C PRO A 64 5.23 20.87 4.37
N ASP A 65 6.02 20.79 5.43
CA ASP A 65 7.24 21.53 5.57
C ASP A 65 8.41 20.67 5.12
N LEU A 66 8.91 20.94 3.91
CA LEU A 66 10.02 20.19 3.32
C LEU A 66 11.36 20.46 4.03
N HIS A 67 11.44 21.49 4.88
CA HIS A 67 12.63 21.76 5.67
C HIS A 67 12.68 20.96 6.97
N ASP A 68 11.51 20.48 7.43
CA ASP A 68 11.37 19.71 8.67
C ASP A 68 11.09 18.21 8.41
N THR A 69 11.29 17.74 7.19
CA THR A 69 11.31 16.28 6.93
C THR A 69 12.61 15.72 7.48
N ASP A 70 12.52 15.37 8.72
CA ASP A 70 13.56 14.87 9.57
C ASP A 70 13.98 13.45 9.13
N ASP A 71 15.27 13.23 9.03
CA ASP A 71 15.86 11.91 8.78
C ASP A 71 15.44 10.88 9.84
N GLU A 72 15.03 11.30 11.03
CA GLU A 72 14.52 10.41 12.07
C GLU A 72 13.29 9.63 11.66
N ILE A 73 12.36 10.28 10.91
CA ILE A 73 11.17 9.60 10.39
C ILE A 73 11.58 8.57 9.32
N ALA A 74 12.48 8.97 8.41
CA ALA A 74 12.97 8.09 7.35
C ALA A 74 13.78 6.91 7.91
N ASN A 75 14.54 7.14 8.98
CA ASN A 75 15.37 6.13 9.64
C ASN A 75 14.61 5.29 10.68
N GLY A 76 13.35 5.62 10.98
CA GLY A 76 12.56 4.95 12.01
C GLY A 76 13.02 5.21 13.45
N THR A 77 13.80 6.26 13.67
CA THR A 77 14.31 6.65 15.01
C THR A 77 13.44 7.70 15.69
N PHE A 78 12.45 8.23 15.01
CA PHE A 78 11.53 9.22 15.56
C PHE A 78 10.74 8.67 16.75
N VAL A 79 10.84 9.36 17.88
CA VAL A 79 10.04 9.07 19.08
C VAL A 79 9.00 10.18 19.25
N PRO A 80 7.71 9.88 19.07
CA PRO A 80 6.68 10.89 19.22
C PRO A 80 6.63 11.40 20.67
N PRO A 81 6.28 12.67 20.90
CA PRO A 81 6.06 13.19 22.25
C PRO A 81 4.92 12.39 22.92
N PRO A 82 4.88 12.31 24.26
CA PRO A 82 3.84 11.61 24.99
C PRO A 82 2.45 12.06 24.55
N GLY A 83 1.63 11.11 24.07
CA GLY A 83 0.28 11.39 23.54
C GLY A 83 0.24 11.94 22.11
N GLY A 84 1.39 12.14 21.46
CA GLY A 84 1.45 12.53 20.05
C GLY A 84 1.23 11.35 19.10
N PRO A 85 0.71 11.60 17.91
CA PRO A 85 0.54 10.55 16.89
C PRO A 85 1.89 10.15 16.31
N TYR A 86 2.00 8.89 15.90
CA TYR A 86 3.13 8.46 15.07
C TYR A 86 3.03 9.11 13.68
N PRO A 87 4.13 9.59 13.09
CA PRO A 87 4.12 10.29 11.81
C PRO A 87 3.46 9.53 10.67
N LEU A 88 3.60 8.20 10.68
CA LEU A 88 3.01 7.33 9.67
C LEU A 88 1.64 6.74 10.08
N ALA A 89 1.07 7.15 11.21
CA ALA A 89 -0.21 6.64 11.68
C ALA A 89 -1.37 7.04 10.76
N HIS A 90 -1.25 8.22 10.14
CA HIS A 90 -2.29 8.77 9.27
C HIS A 90 -1.66 9.28 7.96
N PHE A 91 -1.85 8.54 6.90
CA PHE A 91 -1.54 9.06 5.57
C PHE A 91 -2.58 10.08 5.16
N THR A 92 -2.14 11.14 4.48
CA THR A 92 -3.07 12.09 3.87
C THR A 92 -3.86 11.44 2.74
N ALA A 93 -5.07 11.93 2.45
CA ALA A 93 -5.88 11.40 1.35
C ALA A 93 -5.14 11.39 0.00
N PRO A 94 -4.49 12.50 -0.43
CA PRO A 94 -3.73 12.47 -1.67
C PRO A 94 -2.60 11.45 -1.68
N ARG A 95 -1.99 11.17 -0.53
CA ARG A 95 -0.94 10.16 -0.43
C ARG A 95 -1.50 8.76 -0.62
N VAL A 96 -2.67 8.48 -0.04
CA VAL A 96 -3.31 7.17 -0.20
C VAL A 96 -3.74 6.95 -1.64
N ASP A 97 -4.47 7.90 -2.24
CA ASP A 97 -4.90 7.81 -3.65
C ASP A 97 -3.71 7.61 -4.58
N TYR A 98 -2.66 8.38 -4.39
CA TYR A 98 -1.42 8.24 -5.14
C TYR A 98 -0.83 6.84 -4.99
N SER A 99 -0.76 6.32 -3.76
CA SER A 99 -0.17 5.01 -3.49
C SER A 99 -1.00 3.87 -4.07
N LEU A 100 -2.33 3.91 -3.99
CA LEU A 100 -3.21 2.90 -4.58
C LEU A 100 -3.04 2.85 -6.10
N TYR A 101 -3.01 4.01 -6.75
CA TYR A 101 -2.73 4.10 -8.19
C TYR A 101 -1.33 3.56 -8.54
N ARG A 102 -0.31 3.90 -7.74
CA ARG A 102 1.07 3.43 -7.97
C ARG A 102 1.23 1.93 -7.71
N LEU A 103 0.50 1.35 -6.76
CA LEU A 103 0.47 -0.10 -6.58
C LEU A 103 0.00 -0.80 -7.85
N SER A 104 -1.14 -0.40 -8.40
CA SER A 104 -1.63 -0.98 -9.66
C SER A 104 -0.63 -0.81 -10.80
N HIS A 105 -0.03 0.39 -10.94
CA HIS A 105 0.96 0.68 -11.97
C HIS A 105 2.23 -0.20 -11.85
N TYR A 106 2.77 -0.35 -10.64
CA TYR A 106 4.01 -1.11 -10.44
C TYR A 106 3.82 -2.61 -10.45
N THR A 107 2.69 -3.09 -9.91
CA THR A 107 2.48 -4.52 -9.68
C THR A 107 1.61 -5.20 -10.73
N GLY A 108 0.88 -4.40 -11.50
CA GLY A 108 -0.07 -4.91 -12.48
C GLY A 108 -1.32 -5.52 -11.84
N THR A 109 -1.55 -5.28 -10.54
CA THR A 109 -2.72 -5.77 -9.81
C THR A 109 -3.35 -4.65 -9.00
N ASP A 110 -4.67 -4.67 -8.87
CA ASP A 110 -5.37 -3.67 -8.09
C ASP A 110 -5.15 -3.85 -6.59
N ALA A 111 -5.24 -2.74 -5.85
CA ALA A 111 -4.93 -2.72 -4.43
C ALA A 111 -5.87 -3.59 -3.57
N ASP A 112 -7.10 -3.83 -4.02
CA ASP A 112 -8.09 -4.68 -3.36
C ASP A 112 -7.75 -6.19 -3.38
N HIS A 113 -6.77 -6.58 -4.18
CA HIS A 113 -6.25 -7.95 -4.18
C HIS A 113 -5.22 -8.20 -3.11
N PHE A 114 -4.57 -7.15 -2.59
CA PHE A 114 -3.53 -7.27 -1.57
C PHE A 114 -4.03 -7.96 -0.31
N GLN A 115 -3.15 -8.77 0.26
CA GLN A 115 -3.39 -9.52 1.48
C GLN A 115 -2.57 -8.95 2.64
N ASN A 116 -2.94 -9.30 3.88
CA ASN A 116 -2.34 -8.73 5.09
C ASN A 116 -0.92 -9.25 5.40
N PHE A 117 -0.49 -10.29 4.73
CA PHE A 117 0.88 -10.81 4.85
C PHE A 117 1.59 -10.60 3.53
N VAL A 118 2.65 -9.80 3.55
CA VAL A 118 3.36 -9.40 2.34
C VAL A 118 4.79 -9.95 2.35
N ILE A 119 5.16 -10.63 1.27
CA ILE A 119 6.51 -11.11 1.05
C ILE A 119 7.10 -10.34 -0.13
N PHE A 120 8.25 -9.73 0.07
CA PHE A 120 9.05 -9.12 -0.99
C PHE A 120 10.22 -10.03 -1.34
N THR A 121 10.55 -10.13 -2.61
CA THR A 121 11.73 -10.84 -3.08
C THR A 121 12.33 -10.17 -4.30
N ASN A 122 13.60 -10.40 -4.54
CA ASN A 122 14.30 -10.04 -5.79
C ASN A 122 14.70 -11.27 -6.63
N TYR A 123 14.20 -12.46 -6.26
CA TYR A 123 14.50 -13.71 -6.93
C TYR A 123 13.29 -14.28 -7.65
N ALA A 124 13.38 -14.41 -8.97
CA ALA A 124 12.30 -14.94 -9.79
C ALA A 124 11.92 -16.38 -9.40
N PHE A 125 12.89 -17.22 -9.06
CA PHE A 125 12.61 -18.62 -8.72
C PHE A 125 11.73 -18.80 -7.47
N TYR A 126 11.77 -17.87 -6.50
CA TYR A 126 10.84 -17.90 -5.37
C TYR A 126 9.42 -17.54 -5.80
N VAL A 127 9.31 -16.59 -6.75
CA VAL A 127 8.01 -16.23 -7.33
C VAL A 127 7.43 -17.40 -8.10
N ASP A 128 8.24 -18.03 -8.95
CA ASP A 128 7.82 -19.17 -9.77
C ASP A 128 7.31 -20.33 -8.91
N GLU A 129 8.02 -20.63 -7.81
CA GLU A 129 7.60 -21.66 -6.88
C GLU A 129 6.33 -21.27 -6.11
N PHE A 130 6.20 -20.01 -5.68
CA PHE A 130 4.98 -19.52 -5.06
C PHE A 130 3.77 -19.66 -6.00
N VAL A 131 3.90 -19.23 -7.24
CA VAL A 131 2.85 -19.31 -8.26
C VAL A 131 2.50 -20.78 -8.56
N ARG A 132 3.52 -21.64 -8.71
CA ARG A 132 3.32 -23.08 -8.93
C ARG A 132 2.50 -23.70 -7.80
N LEU A 133 2.90 -23.45 -6.55
CA LEU A 133 2.21 -23.95 -5.36
C LEU A 133 0.79 -23.40 -5.25
N ALA A 134 0.61 -22.10 -5.49
CA ALA A 134 -0.69 -21.46 -5.46
C ALA A 134 -1.65 -22.05 -6.54
N LYS A 135 -1.16 -22.30 -7.75
CA LYS A 135 -1.94 -22.97 -8.81
C LYS A 135 -2.31 -24.40 -8.42
N GLN A 136 -1.40 -25.13 -7.78
CA GLN A 136 -1.70 -26.45 -7.24
C GLN A 136 -2.81 -26.39 -6.19
N TYR A 137 -2.75 -25.46 -5.24
CA TYR A 137 -3.82 -25.26 -4.24
C TYR A 137 -5.17 -24.93 -4.89
N MET A 138 -5.17 -24.14 -5.96
CA MET A 138 -6.43 -23.86 -6.69
C MET A 138 -7.00 -25.10 -7.36
N ALA A 139 -6.16 -25.91 -7.97
CA ALA A 139 -6.56 -27.14 -8.67
C ALA A 139 -6.99 -28.27 -7.71
N GLU A 140 -6.38 -28.38 -6.55
CA GLU A 140 -6.67 -29.40 -5.54
C GLU A 140 -7.83 -29.02 -4.60
N GLY A 141 -8.30 -27.77 -4.66
CA GLY A 141 -9.40 -27.33 -3.81
C GLY A 141 -8.99 -27.06 -2.37
N HIS A 142 -7.79 -26.48 -2.14
CA HIS A 142 -7.29 -26.19 -0.80
C HIS A 142 -8.31 -25.43 0.05
N PRO A 143 -8.60 -25.83 1.30
CA PRO A 143 -9.72 -25.30 2.08
C PRO A 143 -9.62 -23.83 2.45
N ASP A 144 -8.41 -23.30 2.61
CA ASP A 144 -8.18 -21.97 3.16
C ASP A 144 -8.11 -20.87 2.10
N TYR A 145 -7.76 -21.22 0.85
CA TYR A 145 -7.53 -20.22 -0.18
C TYR A 145 -8.65 -20.18 -1.21
N ASP A 146 -9.03 -18.98 -1.60
CA ASP A 146 -10.17 -18.74 -2.49
C ASP A 146 -9.76 -18.54 -3.96
N ALA A 147 -8.64 -17.88 -4.19
CA ALA A 147 -8.13 -17.60 -5.53
C ALA A 147 -6.63 -17.24 -5.51
N LEU A 148 -6.00 -17.44 -6.67
CA LEU A 148 -4.72 -16.81 -7.01
C LEU A 148 -5.00 -15.65 -7.95
N VAL A 149 -4.41 -14.48 -7.68
CA VAL A 149 -4.42 -13.32 -8.59
C VAL A 149 -3.01 -13.05 -9.06
N GLU A 150 -2.85 -12.94 -10.38
CA GLU A 150 -1.60 -12.67 -11.07
C GLU A 150 -1.67 -11.30 -11.79
N PRO A 151 -0.56 -10.70 -12.25
CA PRO A 151 -0.56 -9.45 -12.99
C PRO A 151 -1.57 -9.41 -14.14
N GLY A 152 -2.20 -8.24 -14.34
CA GLY A 152 -3.34 -8.07 -15.24
C GLY A 152 -4.68 -8.42 -14.58
N ASN A 153 -4.69 -8.54 -13.26
CA ASN A 153 -5.85 -9.02 -12.49
C ASN A 153 -6.35 -10.37 -12.99
N VAL A 154 -5.42 -11.24 -13.39
CA VAL A 154 -5.74 -12.60 -13.83
C VAL A 154 -6.08 -13.42 -12.60
N ILE A 155 -7.30 -13.87 -12.49
CA ILE A 155 -7.82 -14.57 -11.32
C ILE A 155 -8.05 -16.04 -11.66
N THR A 156 -7.29 -16.93 -11.03
CA THR A 156 -7.54 -18.36 -11.00
C THR A 156 -8.31 -18.71 -9.73
N ARG A 157 -9.58 -19.05 -9.86
CA ARG A 157 -10.45 -19.39 -8.73
C ARG A 157 -10.26 -20.84 -8.31
N ASN A 158 -10.31 -21.08 -7.00
CA ASN A 158 -10.27 -22.41 -6.43
C ASN A 158 -11.40 -23.29 -6.95
N VAL A 159 -11.11 -24.52 -7.34
CA VAL A 159 -12.11 -25.50 -7.86
C VAL A 159 -13.23 -25.76 -6.85
N ARG A 160 -12.94 -25.67 -5.55
CA ARG A 160 -13.93 -25.78 -4.46
C ARG A 160 -15.01 -24.69 -4.54
N LEU A 161 -14.68 -23.54 -5.11
CA LEU A 161 -15.58 -22.40 -5.31
C LEU A 161 -16.09 -22.29 -6.76
N GLY A 162 -16.06 -23.40 -7.49
CA GLY A 162 -16.55 -23.50 -8.87
C GLY A 162 -15.46 -23.33 -9.92
N GLY A 163 -14.21 -23.08 -9.52
CA GLY A 163 -13.10 -22.92 -10.46
C GLY A 163 -13.25 -21.71 -11.40
N GLY A 164 -12.42 -21.67 -12.42
CA GLY A 164 -12.48 -20.67 -13.49
C GLY A 164 -11.26 -19.74 -13.53
N LEU A 165 -11.07 -19.17 -14.71
CA LEU A 165 -10.02 -18.21 -15.00
C LEU A 165 -10.67 -16.94 -15.58
N THR A 166 -10.33 -15.77 -15.04
CA THR A 166 -10.80 -14.48 -15.53
C THR A 166 -9.62 -13.49 -15.61
N GLY A 167 -9.82 -12.37 -16.31
CA GLY A 167 -8.76 -11.39 -16.53
C GLY A 167 -7.93 -11.69 -17.77
N THR A 168 -7.02 -10.79 -18.10
CA THR A 168 -6.14 -10.89 -19.26
C THR A 168 -4.71 -10.59 -18.84
N PRO A 169 -3.77 -11.50 -19.08
CA PRO A 169 -2.35 -11.22 -18.78
C PRO A 169 -1.89 -9.93 -19.48
N PRO A 170 -1.06 -9.14 -18.84
CA PRO A 170 -0.54 -7.92 -19.42
C PRO A 170 0.37 -8.28 -20.62
N THR A 171 0.39 -7.41 -21.64
CA THR A 171 1.27 -7.59 -22.81
C THR A 171 2.74 -7.36 -22.47
N ARG A 172 3.02 -6.73 -21.35
CA ARG A 172 4.36 -6.47 -20.82
C ARG A 172 4.33 -6.62 -19.31
N ASP A 173 5.33 -7.32 -18.78
CA ASP A 173 5.43 -7.51 -17.34
C ASP A 173 5.54 -6.16 -16.60
N PRO A 174 4.81 -6.02 -15.49
CA PRO A 174 4.97 -4.87 -14.61
C PRO A 174 6.39 -4.81 -14.03
N GLN A 175 6.80 -3.64 -13.58
CA GLN A 175 8.14 -3.45 -13.03
C GLN A 175 8.38 -4.27 -11.76
N MET A 176 7.36 -4.43 -10.94
CA MET A 176 7.40 -5.15 -9.65
C MET A 176 6.14 -6.02 -9.51
N PRO A 177 6.02 -7.08 -10.32
CA PRO A 177 4.79 -7.88 -10.37
C PRO A 177 4.42 -8.45 -9.01
N ALA A 178 3.13 -8.36 -8.67
CA ALA A 178 2.57 -8.94 -7.47
C ALA A 178 1.62 -10.11 -7.77
N TYR A 179 1.63 -11.06 -6.86
CA TYR A 179 0.85 -12.28 -6.90
C TYR A 179 0.13 -12.44 -5.56
N HIS A 180 -1.17 -12.69 -5.59
CA HIS A 180 -1.98 -12.73 -4.38
C HIS A 180 -2.65 -14.09 -4.22
N LEU A 181 -2.25 -14.83 -3.21
CA LEU A 181 -2.96 -16.03 -2.78
C LEU A 181 -4.03 -15.60 -1.78
N LYS A 182 -5.25 -15.43 -2.30
CA LYS A 182 -6.36 -14.83 -1.55
C LYS A 182 -6.98 -15.79 -0.55
N MET A 183 -7.24 -15.24 0.64
CA MET A 183 -7.98 -15.89 1.70
C MET A 183 -9.04 -14.92 2.25
N SER A 184 -10.14 -15.44 2.74
CA SER A 184 -11.22 -14.62 3.32
C SER A 184 -10.67 -13.68 4.42
N GLY A 185 -11.18 -12.43 4.46
CA GLY A 185 -10.71 -11.41 5.39
C GLY A 185 -9.28 -10.91 5.11
N SER A 186 -8.81 -11.03 3.87
CA SER A 186 -7.45 -10.63 3.44
C SER A 186 -6.32 -11.28 4.24
N ARG A 187 -6.54 -12.46 4.80
CA ARG A 187 -5.57 -13.20 5.62
C ARG A 187 -4.57 -14.03 4.82
N GLY A 188 -4.67 -13.97 3.51
CA GLY A 188 -3.76 -14.65 2.59
C GLY A 188 -2.41 -13.95 2.47
N ILE A 189 -1.70 -14.26 1.38
CA ILE A 189 -0.34 -13.81 1.12
C ILE A 189 -0.29 -12.98 -0.16
N THR A 190 0.33 -11.83 -0.10
CA THR A 190 0.79 -11.07 -1.27
C THR A 190 2.29 -11.29 -1.44
N PHE A 191 2.71 -11.71 -2.62
CA PHE A 191 4.11 -11.96 -2.96
C PHE A 191 4.52 -11.00 -4.07
N ILE A 192 5.55 -10.17 -3.83
CA ILE A 192 5.97 -9.10 -4.76
C ILE A 192 7.42 -9.33 -5.18
N ASN A 193 7.64 -9.41 -6.48
CA ASN A 193 8.98 -9.35 -7.04
C ASN A 193 9.40 -7.89 -7.21
N ILE A 194 10.29 -7.43 -6.35
CA ILE A 194 10.77 -6.04 -6.38
C ILE A 194 11.89 -5.79 -7.39
N GLY A 195 12.35 -6.83 -8.07
CA GLY A 195 13.55 -6.72 -8.92
C GLY A 195 14.79 -6.40 -8.11
N VAL A 196 15.71 -5.67 -8.69
CA VAL A 196 17.02 -5.39 -8.09
C VAL A 196 17.11 -3.94 -7.61
N GLY A 197 17.68 -3.78 -6.43
CA GLY A 197 18.11 -2.49 -5.90
C GLY A 197 17.25 -1.93 -4.77
N PRO A 198 17.88 -1.14 -3.87
CA PRO A 198 17.21 -0.58 -2.70
C PRO A 198 16.13 0.46 -3.06
N SER A 199 16.24 1.13 -4.20
CA SER A 199 15.24 2.10 -4.66
C SER A 199 13.89 1.45 -4.96
N ASN A 200 13.89 0.26 -5.57
CA ASN A 200 12.65 -0.49 -5.80
C ASN A 200 12.03 -0.96 -4.48
N ALA A 201 12.86 -1.46 -3.56
CA ALA A 201 12.39 -1.85 -2.23
C ALA A 201 11.72 -0.67 -1.51
N LYS A 202 12.39 0.50 -1.48
CA LYS A 202 11.82 1.71 -0.88
C LYS A 202 10.50 2.11 -1.55
N THR A 203 10.47 2.16 -2.87
CA THR A 203 9.29 2.60 -3.62
C THR A 203 8.08 1.73 -3.33
N ILE A 204 8.23 0.41 -3.40
CA ILE A 204 7.09 -0.48 -3.21
C ILE A 204 6.63 -0.54 -1.75
N THR A 205 7.55 -0.52 -0.79
CA THR A 205 7.20 -0.51 0.64
C THR A 205 6.46 0.75 1.02
N ASP A 206 6.87 1.93 0.50
CA ASP A 206 6.15 3.19 0.70
C ASP A 206 4.68 3.12 0.25
N HIS A 207 4.42 2.44 -0.88
CA HIS A 207 3.05 2.31 -1.39
C HIS A 207 2.26 1.22 -0.67
N VAL A 208 2.89 0.10 -0.33
CA VAL A 208 2.25 -0.98 0.43
C VAL A 208 1.90 -0.53 1.86
N ALA A 209 2.67 0.38 2.43
CA ALA A 209 2.45 0.88 3.80
C ALA A 209 1.05 1.48 4.01
N VAL A 210 0.44 2.10 2.98
CA VAL A 210 -0.91 2.68 3.09
C VAL A 210 -2.00 1.63 3.28
N LEU A 211 -1.74 0.38 2.88
CA LEU A 211 -2.63 -0.76 3.07
C LEU A 211 -2.55 -1.34 4.50
N ARG A 212 -1.54 -0.93 5.28
CA ARG A 212 -1.30 -1.37 6.67
C ARG A 212 -1.31 -2.90 6.82
N PRO A 213 -0.45 -3.64 6.11
CA PRO A 213 -0.37 -5.09 6.27
C PRO A 213 0.00 -5.47 7.71
N HIS A 214 -0.43 -6.64 8.15
CA HIS A 214 -0.12 -7.15 9.50
C HIS A 214 1.35 -7.50 9.65
N ALA A 215 1.95 -8.02 8.58
CA ALA A 215 3.37 -8.33 8.53
C ALA A 215 3.89 -8.26 7.12
N TRP A 216 5.16 -7.92 6.99
CA TRP A 216 5.92 -7.99 5.75
C TRP A 216 7.32 -8.55 5.99
N ILE A 217 7.81 -9.32 5.04
CA ILE A 217 9.08 -10.03 5.12
C ILE A 217 9.83 -9.83 3.81
N MET A 218 11.12 -9.51 3.88
CA MET A 218 12.01 -9.59 2.73
C MET A 218 12.61 -11.00 2.66
N LEU A 219 12.29 -11.74 1.62
CA LEU A 219 12.84 -13.07 1.34
C LEU A 219 13.94 -12.96 0.30
N GLY A 220 15.16 -13.34 0.68
CA GLY A 220 16.30 -13.26 -0.22
C GLY A 220 17.58 -13.73 0.43
N HIS A 221 18.68 -13.49 -0.26
CA HIS A 221 20.03 -13.75 0.25
C HIS A 221 20.70 -12.43 0.62
N CYS A 222 21.43 -12.44 1.70
CA CYS A 222 22.27 -11.30 2.10
C CYS A 222 23.69 -11.78 2.43
N ALA A 223 24.63 -10.87 2.32
CA ALA A 223 25.99 -11.11 2.78
C ALA A 223 26.21 -10.43 4.13
N GLY A 224 26.78 -11.15 5.07
CA GLY A 224 27.24 -10.57 6.34
C GLY A 224 28.46 -9.69 6.09
N LEU A 225 28.47 -8.48 6.64
CA LEU A 225 29.61 -7.56 6.55
C LEU A 225 30.63 -7.78 7.68
N ARG A 226 30.31 -8.61 8.64
CA ARG A 226 31.17 -8.96 9.79
C ARG A 226 31.15 -10.46 10.02
N ASN A 227 32.27 -11.02 10.49
CA ASN A 227 32.38 -12.45 10.79
C ASN A 227 31.44 -12.94 11.92
N SER A 228 30.80 -12.01 12.64
CA SER A 228 29.81 -12.31 13.69
C SER A 228 28.37 -12.33 13.19
N GLN A 229 28.15 -12.15 11.89
CA GLN A 229 26.84 -12.20 11.24
C GLN A 229 26.74 -13.53 10.50
N GLU A 230 26.06 -14.48 11.12
CA GLU A 230 25.70 -15.78 10.54
C GLU A 230 24.24 -15.78 10.07
#